data_2944922a1c5c1f463bfdab289825cb11
#
_entry.id   2944922a1c5c1f463bfdab289825cb11
#
_cell.length_a   1.000
_cell.length_b   1.000
_cell.length_c   1.000
_cell.angle_alpha   90.00
_cell.angle_beta   90.00
_cell.angle_gamma   90.00
#
_symmetry.space_group_name_H-M   'P 1'
#
loop_
_entity.id
_entity.type
_entity.pdbx_description
1 polymer ?
#
loop_
_entity_poly.entity_id
_entity_poly.type
_entity_poly.pdbx_seq_one_letter_code
_entity_poly.pdbx_strand_id
1 'polypeptide(L)'
;EDCRRQRQMCIRDRYYDIYAKYMAESWKYGAVDLPSDFTSNYKKSNVYAYRFDWDEQNVYLGVDLPNLLGAAHGMELAFIFKSDGLLGESSDAINDIMYNENNRSTDLELSTKMGQYWVNFAYDGNPNSAPYDMSTEWKPWNKLNNNERFIVFDSVNDKGIAMFNNTLSANSILQGISSESITVDQKCNIIDKMFNRTTLTDEEVDEIYRTFMSGKCTRA
;
A
#
# COMPACT_ATOMS: atom_id res chain seq x y z
N GLU A 1 32.22 -14.81 -14.38
CA GLU A 1 30.94 -15.41 -13.91
C GLU A 1 30.29 -14.57 -12.82
N ASP A 2 31.03 -14.01 -11.87
CA ASP A 2 30.49 -13.18 -10.79
C ASP A 2 29.80 -11.92 -11.31
N CYS A 3 30.37 -11.21 -12.29
CA CYS A 3 29.72 -10.04 -12.88
C CYS A 3 28.43 -10.34 -13.65
N ARG A 4 28.29 -11.56 -14.18
CA ARG A 4 27.02 -12.01 -14.82
C ARG A 4 25.95 -12.34 -13.78
N ARG A 5 26.33 -13.03 -12.70
CA ARG A 5 25.40 -13.37 -11.60
C ARG A 5 24.92 -12.11 -10.87
N GLN A 6 25.83 -11.19 -10.54
CA GLN A 6 25.45 -9.90 -9.94
C GLN A 6 24.54 -9.09 -10.86
N ARG A 7 24.83 -9.01 -12.17
CA ARG A 7 23.98 -8.30 -13.13
C ARG A 7 22.59 -8.91 -13.29
N GLN A 8 22.50 -10.27 -13.27
CA GLN A 8 21.20 -10.96 -13.27
C GLN A 8 20.43 -10.75 -11.98
N MET A 9 21.10 -10.71 -10.83
CA MET A 9 20.48 -10.43 -9.53
C MET A 9 19.92 -9.00 -9.51
N CYS A 10 20.71 -7.98 -9.86
CA CYS A 10 20.24 -6.60 -9.93
C CYS A 10 19.07 -6.37 -10.93
N ILE A 11 19.03 -7.12 -12.05
CA ILE A 11 17.92 -7.03 -13.01
C ILE A 11 16.64 -7.67 -12.43
N ARG A 12 16.77 -8.78 -11.70
CA ARG A 12 15.63 -9.45 -11.06
C ARG A 12 15.07 -8.61 -9.92
N ASP A 13 15.93 -8.02 -9.10
CA ASP A 13 15.55 -7.14 -7.99
C ASP A 13 14.80 -5.92 -8.53
N ARG A 14 15.34 -5.25 -9.54
CA ARG A 14 14.67 -4.11 -10.19
C ARG A 14 13.31 -4.46 -10.80
N TYR A 15 13.16 -5.63 -11.41
CA TYR A 15 11.86 -6.05 -11.95
C TYR A 15 10.88 -6.33 -10.82
N TYR A 16 11.35 -6.94 -9.72
CA TYR A 16 10.52 -7.17 -8.55
C TYR A 16 9.98 -5.86 -7.97
N ASP A 17 10.84 -4.88 -7.77
CA ASP A 17 10.44 -3.57 -7.23
C ASP A 17 9.39 -2.88 -8.11
N ILE A 18 9.60 -2.88 -9.43
CA ILE A 18 8.65 -2.31 -10.40
C ILE A 18 7.33 -3.09 -10.37
N TYR A 19 7.39 -4.42 -10.35
CA TYR A 19 6.20 -5.28 -10.27
C TYR A 19 5.42 -5.01 -8.98
N ALA A 20 6.07 -5.03 -7.83
CA ALA A 20 5.47 -4.79 -6.52
C ALA A 20 4.81 -3.40 -6.46
N LYS A 21 5.51 -2.36 -6.94
CA LYS A 21 4.98 -0.99 -7.04
C LYS A 21 3.65 -0.96 -7.78
N TYR A 22 3.59 -1.48 -9.01
CA TYR A 22 2.37 -1.38 -9.81
C TYR A 22 1.26 -2.30 -9.35
N MET A 23 1.59 -3.43 -8.71
CA MET A 23 0.59 -4.26 -8.03
C MET A 23 -0.02 -3.53 -6.84
N ALA A 24 0.78 -2.86 -6.01
CA ALA A 24 0.30 -2.05 -4.89
C ALA A 24 -0.52 -0.83 -5.36
N GLU A 25 -0.05 -0.11 -6.39
CA GLU A 25 -0.76 1.03 -6.97
C GLU A 25 -2.12 0.61 -7.56
N SER A 26 -2.18 -0.51 -8.29
CA SER A 26 -3.44 -1.02 -8.83
C SER A 26 -4.41 -1.46 -7.76
N TRP A 27 -3.91 -2.08 -6.70
CA TRP A 27 -4.72 -2.45 -5.54
C TRP A 27 -5.27 -1.21 -4.84
N LYS A 28 -4.42 -0.23 -4.55
CA LYS A 28 -4.86 1.05 -3.96
C LYS A 28 -5.95 1.71 -4.80
N TYR A 29 -5.74 1.81 -6.11
CA TYR A 29 -6.72 2.40 -7.02
C TYR A 29 -8.06 1.64 -6.99
N GLY A 30 -8.04 0.33 -7.18
CA GLY A 30 -9.25 -0.49 -7.28
C GLY A 30 -9.99 -0.71 -5.96
N ALA A 31 -9.24 -0.85 -4.84
CA ALA A 31 -9.81 -1.18 -3.54
C ALA A 31 -10.05 0.03 -2.64
N VAL A 32 -9.39 1.16 -2.87
CA VAL A 32 -9.50 2.36 -2.02
C VAL A 32 -10.00 3.57 -2.80
N ASP A 33 -9.28 4.03 -3.84
CA ASP A 33 -9.55 5.30 -4.49
C ASP A 33 -10.92 5.29 -5.20
N LEU A 34 -11.21 4.27 -6.00
CA LEU A 34 -12.50 4.13 -6.69
C LEU A 34 -13.70 3.97 -5.75
N PRO A 35 -13.70 3.05 -4.77
CA PRO A 35 -14.80 2.92 -3.83
C PRO A 35 -15.01 4.17 -2.98
N SER A 36 -13.93 4.85 -2.59
CA SER A 36 -14.00 6.10 -1.82
C SER A 36 -14.63 7.23 -2.62
N ASP A 37 -14.22 7.41 -3.89
CA ASP A 37 -14.83 8.36 -4.82
C ASP A 37 -16.32 8.06 -5.04
N PHE A 38 -16.66 6.78 -5.27
CA PHE A 38 -18.04 6.38 -5.49
C PHE A 38 -18.90 6.64 -4.24
N THR A 39 -18.45 6.16 -3.09
CA THR A 39 -19.25 6.24 -1.85
C THR A 39 -19.43 7.68 -1.38
N SER A 40 -18.38 8.49 -1.41
CA SER A 40 -18.46 9.89 -0.99
C SER A 40 -19.36 10.73 -1.90
N ASN A 41 -19.36 10.45 -3.21
CA ASN A 41 -20.19 11.19 -4.17
C ASN A 41 -21.67 10.76 -4.17
N TYR A 42 -21.95 9.46 -4.11
CA TYR A 42 -23.32 8.95 -4.25
C TYR A 42 -24.08 8.89 -2.93
N LYS A 43 -23.44 8.49 -1.85
CA LYS A 43 -24.13 8.30 -0.56
C LYS A 43 -24.06 9.53 0.34
N LYS A 44 -23.27 10.55 -0.02
CA LYS A 44 -23.01 11.74 0.80
C LYS A 44 -22.59 11.39 2.23
N SER A 45 -21.97 10.24 2.40
CA SER A 45 -21.44 9.75 3.68
C SER A 45 -19.97 10.09 3.80
N ASN A 46 -19.52 10.37 5.00
CA ASN A 46 -18.10 10.49 5.26
C ASN A 46 -17.42 9.14 5.02
N VAL A 47 -16.36 9.16 4.22
CA VAL A 47 -15.49 8.02 3.95
C VAL A 47 -14.12 8.37 4.49
N TYR A 48 -13.58 7.54 5.33
CA TYR A 48 -12.24 7.71 5.89
C TYR A 48 -11.35 6.63 5.32
N ALA A 49 -10.40 7.04 4.48
CA ALA A 49 -9.44 6.14 3.85
C ALA A 49 -8.08 6.25 4.51
N TYR A 50 -7.37 5.14 4.60
CA TYR A 50 -6.01 5.10 5.14
C TYR A 50 -5.07 4.28 4.25
N ARG A 51 -3.77 4.50 4.48
CA ARG A 51 -2.67 3.68 4.00
C ARG A 51 -1.76 3.35 5.18
N PHE A 52 -1.38 2.11 5.29
CA PHE A 52 -0.40 1.65 6.26
C PHE A 52 0.94 1.54 5.56
N ASP A 53 1.95 2.25 6.04
CA ASP A 53 3.27 2.36 5.41
C ASP A 53 4.41 1.79 6.27
N TRP A 54 4.11 1.26 7.46
CA TRP A 54 5.12 0.71 8.36
C TRP A 54 5.93 -0.42 7.69
N ASP A 55 7.24 -0.27 7.66
CA ASP A 55 8.18 -1.19 7.02
C ASP A 55 9.48 -1.39 7.84
N GLU A 56 9.40 -1.26 9.17
CA GLU A 56 10.54 -1.39 10.10
C GLU A 56 10.83 -2.83 10.53
N GLN A 57 10.55 -3.82 9.69
CA GLN A 57 10.92 -5.22 9.97
C GLN A 57 12.43 -5.40 10.09
N ASN A 58 12.86 -6.51 10.69
CA ASN A 58 14.27 -6.86 10.78
C ASN A 58 14.87 -7.28 9.42
N VAL A 59 16.16 -6.99 9.24
CA VAL A 59 16.97 -7.73 8.25
C VAL A 59 17.27 -9.10 8.85
N TYR A 60 16.78 -10.17 8.21
CA TYR A 60 16.92 -11.53 8.73
C TYR A 60 17.79 -12.40 7.81
N LEU A 61 18.88 -12.96 8.36
CA LEU A 61 19.83 -13.78 7.61
C LEU A 61 20.33 -13.16 6.30
N GLY A 62 20.48 -11.83 6.27
CA GLY A 62 20.90 -11.07 5.09
C GLY A 62 19.78 -10.79 4.08
N VAL A 63 18.54 -11.15 4.39
CA VAL A 63 17.35 -10.79 3.62
C VAL A 63 16.79 -9.48 4.16
N ASP A 64 16.66 -8.50 3.30
CA ASP A 64 16.04 -7.21 3.57
C ASP A 64 14.51 -7.36 3.55
N LEU A 65 13.93 -7.63 4.73
CA LEU A 65 12.47 -7.83 4.85
C LEU A 65 11.69 -6.54 4.64
N PRO A 66 12.11 -5.36 5.10
CA PRO A 66 11.50 -4.09 4.73
C PRO A 66 11.30 -3.95 3.22
N ASN A 67 12.34 -4.19 2.44
CA ASN A 67 12.24 -4.10 0.97
C ASN A 67 11.42 -5.26 0.34
N LEU A 68 11.46 -6.45 0.94
CA LEU A 68 10.75 -7.62 0.40
C LEU A 68 9.25 -7.61 0.69
N LEU A 69 8.87 -7.25 1.90
CA LEU A 69 7.50 -7.30 2.40
C LEU A 69 6.85 -5.92 2.44
N GLY A 70 7.62 -4.90 2.85
CA GLY A 70 7.09 -3.58 3.13
C GLY A 70 5.90 -3.64 4.10
N ALA A 71 4.97 -2.73 3.94
CA ALA A 71 3.69 -2.73 4.65
C ALA A 71 2.72 -3.74 4.01
N ALA A 72 3.00 -5.05 4.14
CA ALA A 72 2.22 -6.10 3.51
C ALA A 72 0.77 -6.13 4.02
N HIS A 73 -0.13 -6.60 3.14
CA HIS A 73 -1.56 -6.70 3.43
C HIS A 73 -1.85 -7.50 4.72
N GLY A 74 -2.63 -6.90 5.61
CA GLY A 74 -3.04 -7.49 6.89
C GLY A 74 -2.10 -7.22 8.06
N MET A 75 -0.92 -6.64 7.84
CA MET A 75 0.02 -6.31 8.93
C MET A 75 -0.51 -5.21 9.85
N GLU A 76 -1.35 -4.30 9.33
CA GLU A 76 -1.99 -3.25 10.11
C GLU A 76 -2.89 -3.79 11.23
N LEU A 77 -3.39 -5.01 11.09
CA LEU A 77 -4.25 -5.64 12.10
C LEU A 77 -3.51 -5.86 13.42
N ALA A 78 -2.22 -6.20 13.36
CA ALA A 78 -1.40 -6.33 14.55
C ALA A 78 -1.29 -5.01 15.34
N PHE A 79 -1.23 -3.89 14.62
CA PHE A 79 -1.18 -2.56 15.22
C PHE A 79 -2.54 -2.11 15.75
N ILE A 80 -3.62 -2.31 14.99
CA ILE A 80 -4.99 -1.92 15.43
C ILE A 80 -5.39 -2.67 16.70
N PHE A 81 -5.08 -3.97 16.78
CA PHE A 81 -5.52 -4.85 17.87
C PHE A 81 -4.44 -5.15 18.92
N LYS A 82 -3.25 -4.56 18.82
CA LYS A 82 -2.12 -4.79 19.73
C LYS A 82 -1.84 -6.29 19.91
N SER A 83 -1.41 -6.96 18.84
CA SER A 83 -1.11 -8.40 18.92
C SER A 83 0.01 -8.71 19.90
N ASP A 84 0.01 -9.93 20.44
CA ASP A 84 1.04 -10.44 21.37
C ASP A 84 2.45 -10.33 20.78
N GLY A 85 2.59 -10.51 19.44
CA GLY A 85 3.87 -10.33 18.75
C GLY A 85 4.39 -8.90 18.82
N LEU A 86 3.52 -7.92 18.60
CA LEU A 86 3.85 -6.50 18.70
C LEU A 86 4.18 -6.10 20.15
N LEU A 87 3.50 -6.69 21.13
CA LEU A 87 3.78 -6.48 22.55
C LEU A 87 5.06 -7.17 23.01
N GLY A 88 5.63 -8.07 22.22
CA GLY A 88 6.77 -8.90 22.59
C GLY A 88 6.43 -10.01 23.58
N GLU A 89 5.16 -10.37 23.69
CA GLU A 89 4.66 -11.42 24.56
C GLU A 89 4.57 -12.78 23.87
N SER A 90 4.70 -12.81 22.53
CA SER A 90 4.74 -14.04 21.76
C SER A 90 6.13 -14.63 21.70
N SER A 91 6.23 -15.93 21.95
CA SER A 91 7.45 -16.73 21.76
C SER A 91 7.58 -17.29 20.34
N ASP A 92 6.78 -16.80 19.39
CA ASP A 92 6.82 -17.24 18.00
C ASP A 92 8.01 -16.59 17.27
N ALA A 93 8.89 -17.43 16.72
CA ALA A 93 10.06 -16.99 15.97
C ALA A 93 9.72 -16.08 14.77
N ILE A 94 8.50 -16.16 14.22
CA ILE A 94 8.04 -15.26 13.15
C ILE A 94 7.89 -13.84 13.70
N ASN A 95 7.37 -13.68 14.90
CA ASN A 95 7.21 -12.35 15.51
C ASN A 95 8.56 -11.70 15.82
N ASP A 96 9.57 -12.45 16.25
CA ASP A 96 10.93 -11.94 16.46
C ASP A 96 11.59 -11.48 15.16
N ILE A 97 11.20 -12.06 14.02
CA ILE A 97 11.66 -11.66 12.69
C ILE A 97 10.93 -10.40 12.23
N MET A 98 9.63 -10.31 12.50
CA MET A 98 8.77 -9.21 12.02
C MET A 98 8.94 -7.93 12.84
N TYR A 99 9.05 -8.04 14.18
CA TYR A 99 9.07 -6.89 15.06
C TYR A 99 10.46 -6.70 15.68
N ASN A 100 11.04 -5.53 15.44
CA ASN A 100 12.36 -5.17 15.92
C ASN A 100 12.27 -4.62 17.36
N GLU A 101 13.01 -5.20 18.29
CA GLU A 101 13.10 -4.70 19.66
C GLU A 101 13.48 -3.21 19.75
N ASN A 102 14.34 -2.74 18.86
CA ASN A 102 14.77 -1.34 18.82
C ASN A 102 13.64 -0.38 18.41
N ASN A 103 12.67 -0.84 17.65
CA ASN A 103 11.54 -0.05 17.17
C ASN A 103 10.28 -0.26 18.04
N ARG A 104 10.30 -1.18 18.98
CA ARG A 104 9.12 -1.54 19.79
C ARG A 104 8.42 -0.34 20.42
N SER A 105 9.16 0.63 20.92
CA SER A 105 8.58 1.83 21.54
C SER A 105 7.78 2.65 20.54
N THR A 106 8.29 2.85 19.33
CA THR A 106 7.62 3.58 18.23
C THR A 106 6.48 2.79 17.64
N ASP A 107 6.62 1.47 17.55
CA ASP A 107 5.58 0.56 17.08
C ASP A 107 4.37 0.55 18.02
N LEU A 108 4.62 0.52 19.34
CA LEU A 108 3.56 0.60 20.34
C LEU A 108 2.89 1.98 20.37
N GLU A 109 3.63 3.04 20.12
CA GLU A 109 3.05 4.38 19.96
C GLU A 109 2.13 4.43 18.74
N LEU A 110 2.60 3.97 17.58
CA LEU A 110 1.81 3.89 16.35
C LEU A 110 0.54 3.04 16.57
N SER A 111 0.69 1.85 17.14
CA SER A 111 -0.40 0.96 17.49
C SER A 111 -1.43 1.62 18.40
N THR A 112 -0.96 2.34 19.44
CA THR A 112 -1.85 3.05 20.36
C THR A 112 -2.66 4.12 19.61
N LYS A 113 -2.05 4.91 18.77
CA LYS A 113 -2.71 5.93 17.97
C LYS A 113 -3.71 5.32 16.97
N MET A 114 -3.31 4.27 16.26
CA MET A 114 -4.23 3.57 15.34
C MET A 114 -5.45 3.06 16.09
N GLY A 115 -5.27 2.31 17.19
CA GLY A 115 -6.39 1.82 17.99
C GLY A 115 -7.33 2.94 18.47
N GLN A 116 -6.80 4.10 18.85
CA GLN A 116 -7.59 5.26 19.26
C GLN A 116 -8.47 5.81 18.13
N TYR A 117 -7.95 5.95 16.89
CA TYR A 117 -8.78 6.35 15.73
C TYR A 117 -9.92 5.35 15.47
N TRP A 118 -9.62 4.05 15.52
CA TRP A 118 -10.66 3.01 15.31
C TRP A 118 -11.71 3.01 16.41
N VAL A 119 -11.30 3.20 17.67
CA VAL A 119 -12.25 3.31 18.79
C VAL A 119 -13.14 4.54 18.64
N ASN A 120 -12.57 5.71 18.35
CA ASN A 120 -13.34 6.93 18.11
C ASN A 120 -14.36 6.73 16.99
N PHE A 121 -13.92 6.15 15.86
CA PHE A 121 -14.83 5.87 14.74
C PHE A 121 -15.94 4.88 15.10
N ALA A 122 -15.63 3.84 15.88
CA ALA A 122 -16.62 2.85 16.30
C ALA A 122 -17.69 3.43 17.23
N TYR A 123 -17.34 4.45 18.04
CA TYR A 123 -18.28 5.10 18.95
C TYR A 123 -19.27 6.03 18.23
N ASP A 124 -18.80 6.80 17.24
CA ASP A 124 -19.60 7.90 16.70
C ASP A 124 -19.48 8.11 15.18
N GLY A 125 -18.77 7.22 14.48
CA GLY A 125 -18.56 7.33 13.03
C GLY A 125 -17.58 8.43 12.61
N ASN A 126 -16.86 9.00 13.58
CA ASN A 126 -15.85 10.03 13.35
C ASN A 126 -14.53 9.66 14.05
N PRO A 127 -13.43 9.39 13.33
CA PRO A 127 -12.17 8.98 13.95
C PRO A 127 -11.50 10.08 14.78
N ASN A 128 -11.98 11.32 14.70
CA ASN A 128 -11.43 12.48 15.42
C ASN A 128 -12.22 12.85 16.68
N SER A 129 -13.28 12.12 17.00
CA SER A 129 -14.16 12.43 18.14
C SER A 129 -13.65 11.82 19.45
N ALA A 130 -14.43 12.02 20.53
CA ALA A 130 -14.19 11.33 21.81
C ALA A 130 -14.29 9.79 21.64
N PRO A 131 -13.64 9.01 22.54
CA PRO A 131 -13.03 9.45 23.78
C PRO A 131 -11.59 9.93 23.70
N TYR A 132 -10.91 9.80 22.56
CA TYR A 132 -9.50 10.15 22.42
C TYR A 132 -9.30 11.41 21.60
N ASP A 133 -8.44 12.30 22.06
CA ASP A 133 -8.03 13.48 21.32
C ASP A 133 -6.84 13.14 20.40
N MET A 134 -7.01 13.40 19.11
CA MET A 134 -6.05 12.99 18.08
C MET A 134 -5.22 14.18 17.60
N SER A 135 -3.90 14.02 17.59
CA SER A 135 -2.96 15.07 17.17
C SER A 135 -3.01 15.40 15.67
N THR A 136 -3.41 14.41 14.84
CA THR A 136 -3.58 14.57 13.40
C THR A 136 -5.06 14.38 13.07
N GLU A 137 -5.71 15.37 12.48
CA GLU A 137 -7.08 15.25 12.03
C GLU A 137 -7.15 14.31 10.82
N TRP A 138 -7.85 13.18 10.95
CA TRP A 138 -8.16 12.29 9.84
C TRP A 138 -9.35 12.86 9.06
N LYS A 139 -9.08 13.57 7.97
CA LYS A 139 -10.10 14.21 7.16
C LYS A 139 -10.87 13.19 6.31
N PRO A 140 -12.20 13.37 6.14
CA PRO A 140 -12.96 12.51 5.25
C PRO A 140 -12.51 12.70 3.79
N TRP A 141 -12.61 11.62 3.02
CA TRP A 141 -12.31 11.62 1.59
C TRP A 141 -13.15 12.66 0.85
N ASN A 142 -12.48 13.57 0.17
CA ASN A 142 -13.13 14.61 -0.62
C ASN A 142 -12.43 14.77 -1.98
N LYS A 143 -13.15 14.47 -3.04
CA LYS A 143 -12.63 14.58 -4.42
C LYS A 143 -12.26 16.02 -4.80
N LEU A 144 -12.90 17.00 -4.20
CA LEU A 144 -12.63 18.42 -4.48
C LEU A 144 -11.44 18.97 -3.68
N ASN A 145 -11.02 18.28 -2.64
CA ASN A 145 -9.86 18.67 -1.85
C ASN A 145 -8.60 18.02 -2.43
N ASN A 146 -7.81 18.80 -3.16
CA ASN A 146 -6.60 18.31 -3.82
C ASN A 146 -5.43 18.03 -2.84
N ASN A 147 -5.56 18.39 -1.56
CA ASN A 147 -4.42 18.40 -0.64
C ASN A 147 -4.42 17.27 0.39
N GLU A 148 -5.58 16.68 0.71
CA GLU A 148 -5.65 15.71 1.83
C GLU A 148 -6.85 14.78 1.63
N ARG A 149 -6.61 13.53 1.27
CA ARG A 149 -7.67 12.56 0.99
C ARG A 149 -7.66 11.33 1.87
N PHE A 150 -6.49 10.94 2.34
CA PHE A 150 -6.35 9.77 3.20
C PHE A 150 -5.24 10.00 4.21
N ILE A 151 -5.35 9.34 5.35
CA ILE A 151 -4.30 9.34 6.36
C ILE A 151 -3.29 8.23 6.06
N VAL A 152 -2.01 8.50 6.33
CA VAL A 152 -0.94 7.51 6.33
C VAL A 152 -0.58 7.20 7.77
N PHE A 153 -0.46 5.91 8.09
CA PHE A 153 0.05 5.39 9.34
C PHE A 153 1.43 4.80 9.10
N ASP A 154 2.44 5.45 9.63
CA ASP A 154 3.83 5.08 9.51
C ASP A 154 4.57 5.32 10.83
N SER A 155 5.76 4.76 10.96
CA SER A 155 6.64 5.02 12.09
C SER A 155 6.98 6.50 12.22
N VAL A 156 7.08 7.00 13.45
CA VAL A 156 7.51 8.38 13.72
C VAL A 156 8.93 8.65 13.21
N ASN A 157 9.72 7.60 13.03
CA ASN A 157 11.09 7.70 12.51
C ASN A 157 11.14 7.92 10.99
N ASP A 158 10.04 7.68 10.28
CA ASP A 158 9.91 7.93 8.85
C ASP A 158 8.87 9.04 8.57
N LYS A 159 7.65 8.73 8.15
CA LYS A 159 6.62 9.73 7.79
C LYS A 159 5.70 10.09 8.95
N GLY A 160 5.60 9.19 9.94
CA GLY A 160 4.66 9.34 11.03
C GLY A 160 3.19 9.26 10.58
N ILE A 161 2.29 9.86 11.36
CA ILE A 161 0.87 9.91 11.04
C ILE A 161 0.55 11.26 10.38
N ALA A 162 0.19 11.25 9.10
CA ALA A 162 -0.07 12.46 8.34
C ALA A 162 -1.11 12.25 7.24
N MET A 163 -1.76 13.34 6.80
CA MET A 163 -2.68 13.32 5.66
C MET A 163 -1.93 13.46 4.33
N PHE A 164 -2.40 12.71 3.31
CA PHE A 164 -1.84 12.69 1.96
C PHE A 164 -2.92 12.81 0.88
N ASN A 165 -2.50 13.10 -0.36
CA ASN A 165 -3.41 13.34 -1.49
C ASN A 165 -3.09 12.56 -2.77
N ASN A 166 -2.05 11.74 -2.81
CA ASN A 166 -1.62 11.05 -4.03
C ASN A 166 -2.64 9.98 -4.46
N THR A 167 -3.66 10.43 -5.15
CA THR A 167 -4.64 9.55 -5.80
C THR A 167 -4.11 9.04 -7.13
N LEU A 168 -4.54 7.83 -7.48
CA LEU A 168 -4.15 7.14 -8.70
C LEU A 168 -5.32 7.11 -9.69
N SER A 169 -4.99 6.90 -10.95
CA SER A 169 -5.95 6.58 -12.00
C SER A 169 -5.41 5.42 -12.84
N ALA A 170 -6.29 4.67 -13.47
CA ALA A 170 -5.87 3.60 -14.38
C ALA A 170 -4.90 4.13 -15.45
N ASN A 171 -5.19 5.30 -16.02
CA ASN A 171 -4.31 5.94 -17.00
C ASN A 171 -2.93 6.28 -16.44
N SER A 172 -2.84 6.85 -15.22
CA SER A 172 -1.54 7.18 -14.64
C SER A 172 -0.69 5.94 -14.35
N ILE A 173 -1.31 4.85 -13.90
CA ILE A 173 -0.65 3.56 -13.65
C ILE A 173 -0.13 2.99 -14.98
N LEU A 174 -0.97 2.91 -16.01
CA LEU A 174 -0.60 2.36 -17.32
C LEU A 174 0.48 3.19 -18.02
N GLN A 175 0.41 4.52 -17.94
CA GLN A 175 1.48 5.41 -18.43
C GLN A 175 2.79 5.18 -17.67
N GLY A 176 2.72 5.01 -16.36
CA GLY A 176 3.87 4.66 -15.53
C GLY A 176 4.52 3.37 -16.01
N ILE A 177 3.76 2.27 -16.15
CA ILE A 177 4.26 0.98 -16.66
C ILE A 177 4.91 1.15 -18.04
N SER A 178 4.25 1.88 -18.95
CA SER A 178 4.77 2.06 -20.31
C SER A 178 6.11 2.80 -20.34
N SER A 179 6.36 3.68 -19.40
CA SER A 179 7.59 4.49 -19.28
C SER A 179 8.75 3.76 -18.59
N GLU A 180 8.51 2.65 -17.89
CA GLU A 180 9.57 1.93 -17.17
C GLU A 180 10.64 1.36 -18.10
N SER A 181 11.88 1.31 -17.60
CA SER A 181 13.03 0.76 -18.35
C SER A 181 13.18 -0.76 -18.14
N ILE A 182 12.12 -1.50 -18.44
CA ILE A 182 12.05 -2.97 -18.45
C ILE A 182 11.60 -3.47 -19.81
N THR A 183 11.68 -4.80 -20.07
CA THR A 183 11.29 -5.37 -21.36
C THR A 183 9.80 -5.25 -21.62
N VAL A 184 9.42 -5.30 -22.91
CA VAL A 184 8.00 -5.28 -23.31
C VAL A 184 7.24 -6.44 -22.64
N ASP A 185 7.81 -7.66 -22.65
CA ASP A 185 7.18 -8.83 -22.03
C ASP A 185 6.95 -8.66 -20.53
N GLN A 186 7.89 -8.02 -19.84
CA GLN A 186 7.74 -7.69 -18.42
C GLN A 186 6.61 -6.68 -18.18
N LYS A 187 6.49 -5.64 -19.02
CA LYS A 187 5.38 -4.69 -18.96
C LYS A 187 4.05 -5.38 -19.20
N CYS A 188 3.96 -6.22 -20.25
CA CYS A 188 2.76 -6.98 -20.56
C CYS A 188 2.34 -7.88 -19.39
N ASN A 189 3.31 -8.58 -18.76
CA ASN A 189 3.03 -9.43 -17.61
C ASN A 189 2.48 -8.63 -16.40
N ILE A 190 2.99 -7.42 -16.14
CA ILE A 190 2.44 -6.56 -15.09
C ILE A 190 0.98 -6.21 -15.41
N ILE A 191 0.71 -5.77 -16.62
CA ILE A 191 -0.65 -5.38 -17.07
C ILE A 191 -1.60 -6.57 -16.98
N ASP A 192 -1.20 -7.75 -17.45
CA ASP A 192 -2.02 -8.98 -17.34
C ASP A 192 -2.37 -9.32 -15.90
N LYS A 193 -1.40 -9.24 -15.00
CA LYS A 193 -1.63 -9.54 -13.58
C LYS A 193 -2.53 -8.52 -12.90
N MET A 194 -2.47 -7.25 -13.31
CA MET A 194 -3.38 -6.21 -12.82
C MET A 194 -4.83 -6.50 -13.24
N PHE A 195 -5.05 -6.94 -14.48
CA PHE A 195 -6.40 -7.13 -15.03
C PHE A 195 -7.00 -8.51 -14.82
N ASN A 196 -6.21 -9.54 -14.49
CA ASN A 196 -6.71 -10.89 -14.18
C ASN A 196 -7.73 -10.96 -13.02
N ARG A 197 -7.88 -9.87 -12.27
CA ARG A 197 -8.82 -9.75 -11.15
C ARG A 197 -9.90 -8.69 -11.38
N THR A 198 -10.03 -8.19 -12.60
CA THR A 198 -11.01 -7.16 -12.95
C THR A 198 -12.16 -7.77 -13.76
N THR A 199 -13.25 -7.03 -13.88
CA THR A 199 -14.40 -7.38 -14.71
C THR A 199 -14.30 -6.85 -16.15
N LEU A 200 -13.09 -6.45 -16.59
CA LEU A 200 -12.87 -5.95 -17.93
C LEU A 200 -13.08 -7.05 -18.96
N THR A 201 -13.73 -6.69 -20.06
CA THR A 201 -13.90 -7.56 -21.22
C THR A 201 -12.59 -7.71 -21.99
N ASP A 202 -12.55 -8.70 -22.86
CA ASP A 202 -11.39 -8.96 -23.72
C ASP A 202 -11.07 -7.77 -24.62
N GLU A 203 -12.10 -7.12 -25.17
CA GLU A 203 -11.98 -5.95 -26.01
C GLU A 203 -11.41 -4.74 -25.26
N GLU A 204 -11.80 -4.54 -24.00
CA GLU A 204 -11.27 -3.45 -23.15
C GLU A 204 -9.78 -3.65 -22.82
N VAL A 205 -9.36 -4.89 -22.57
CA VAL A 205 -7.93 -5.20 -22.34
C VAL A 205 -7.12 -5.03 -23.64
N ASP A 206 -7.63 -5.46 -24.78
CA ASP A 206 -6.99 -5.27 -26.08
C ASP A 206 -6.85 -3.77 -26.44
N GLU A 207 -7.81 -2.94 -26.06
CA GLU A 207 -7.72 -1.49 -26.22
C GLU A 207 -6.61 -0.88 -25.35
N ILE A 208 -6.45 -1.38 -24.13
CA ILE A 208 -5.35 -0.99 -23.23
C ILE A 208 -4.00 -1.35 -23.87
N TYR A 209 -3.85 -2.56 -24.41
CA TYR A 209 -2.61 -2.95 -25.09
C TYR A 209 -2.31 -2.09 -26.32
N ARG A 210 -3.33 -1.75 -27.10
CA ARG A 210 -3.16 -0.84 -28.27
C ARG A 210 -2.71 0.54 -27.83
N THR A 211 -3.36 1.08 -26.79
CA THR A 211 -3.14 2.46 -26.33
C THR A 211 -1.78 2.65 -25.63
N PHE A 212 -1.46 1.78 -24.70
CA PHE A 212 -0.28 1.96 -23.83
C PHE A 212 0.95 1.14 -24.25
N MET A 213 0.77 0.08 -25.01
CA MET A 213 1.84 -0.83 -25.41
C MET A 213 2.04 -0.89 -26.93
N SER A 214 1.36 -0.03 -27.70
CA SER A 214 1.45 0.00 -29.16
C SER A 214 1.17 -1.35 -29.82
N GLY A 215 0.26 -2.14 -29.24
CA GLY A 215 -0.10 -3.47 -29.69
C GLY A 215 0.98 -4.54 -29.56
N LYS A 216 2.02 -4.29 -28.73
CA LYS A 216 3.13 -5.25 -28.53
C LYS A 216 2.84 -6.33 -27.49
N CYS A 217 1.77 -6.21 -26.71
CA CYS A 217 1.31 -7.27 -25.82
C CYS A 217 0.36 -8.19 -26.56
N THR A 218 0.54 -9.47 -26.36
CA THR A 218 -0.42 -10.52 -26.77
C THR A 218 -0.85 -11.25 -25.51
N ARG A 219 -2.14 -11.57 -25.41
CA ARG A 219 -2.61 -12.42 -24.32
C ARG A 219 -1.94 -13.78 -24.37
N ALA A 220 -1.53 -14.28 -23.20
CA ALA A 220 -1.03 -15.64 -23.05
C ALA A 220 -2.18 -16.65 -23.06
#